data_42db0fbd1963e363cb760b7e76d9177f
#
_entry.id   42db0fbd1963e363cb760b7e76d9177f
#
_cell.length_a   1.000
_cell.length_b   1.000
_cell.length_c   1.000
_cell.angle_alpha   90.00
_cell.angle_beta   90.00
_cell.angle_gamma   90.00
#
_symmetry.space_group_name_H-M   'P 1'
#
loop_
_entity.id
_entity.type
_entity.pdbx_description
1 polymer ?
#
loop_
_entity_poly.entity_id
_entity_poly.type
_entity_poly.pdbx_seq_one_letter_code
_entity_poly.pdbx_strand_id
1 'polypeptide(L)'
;MSTSSVRQWDELKFGCTAGGATHQDTNIPDITTKAHMVKDAGVFDYIDRTPTDDEFADLLKASERLDLPVLAGGWFYTLGRDEALFDQNINKGRLLGSRVHNVQVLTHHADGHLLTNGEVADFYLRAFDIGMSQGVVPCFEVHVNMWSEHLGRVEQVAALVAQHGVPFHMTLDHSHVIFKMDNPAEQQVQGMKADIDAGHLILDPAQPGNVAKRWIDANLVHHAHARAAVPANPVNVWARHPDGSFGRGIQYPFTKPEPGEYLAEWDESRLAPWKQVVLDLLAHHARHPLSPMRYISCEFIPAVDYGAGHTYSIFDNNVACARWLRDEWRQALTAAGGVVPLLP
;
A
#
# COMPACT_ATOMS: atom_id res chain seq x y z
N MET A 1 -29.74 28.99 16.54
CA MET A 1 -29.27 28.94 15.14
C MET A 1 -27.96 28.14 15.15
N SER A 2 -28.04 26.87 14.77
CA SER A 2 -26.88 25.97 14.73
C SER A 2 -26.14 26.26 13.44
N THR A 3 -24.97 26.86 13.55
CA THR A 3 -24.02 26.92 12.43
C THR A 3 -23.50 25.50 12.20
N SER A 4 -24.05 24.82 11.20
CA SER A 4 -23.42 23.58 10.70
C SER A 4 -22.05 23.97 10.19
N SER A 5 -21.01 23.61 10.94
CA SER A 5 -19.63 23.66 10.44
C SER A 5 -19.57 22.72 9.25
N VAL A 6 -19.56 23.29 8.05
CA VAL A 6 -19.19 22.54 6.84
C VAL A 6 -17.80 21.97 7.11
N ARG A 7 -17.71 20.65 7.26
CA ARG A 7 -16.42 19.96 7.37
C ARG A 7 -15.63 20.27 6.11
N GLN A 8 -14.48 20.91 6.29
CA GLN A 8 -13.42 20.87 5.32
C GLN A 8 -12.85 19.44 5.40
N TRP A 9 -13.30 18.57 4.49
CA TRP A 9 -12.73 17.23 4.34
C TRP A 9 -11.26 17.44 3.96
N ASP A 10 -10.34 16.96 4.79
CA ASP A 10 -8.95 16.86 4.37
C ASP A 10 -8.93 16.00 3.12
N GLU A 11 -8.55 16.61 2.02
CA GLU A 11 -8.70 16.03 0.69
C GLU A 11 -7.85 14.77 0.57
N LEU A 12 -8.51 13.62 0.30
CA LEU A 12 -7.82 12.37 0.03
C LEU A 12 -6.96 12.52 -1.24
N LYS A 13 -5.66 12.19 -1.15
CA LYS A 13 -4.70 12.32 -2.22
C LYS A 13 -4.41 10.95 -2.86
N PHE A 14 -4.29 10.94 -4.17
CA PHE A 14 -3.99 9.75 -4.96
C PHE A 14 -2.61 9.89 -5.60
N GLY A 15 -1.73 8.93 -5.35
CA GLY A 15 -0.37 8.92 -5.85
C GLY A 15 -0.05 7.71 -6.72
N CYS A 16 1.18 7.70 -7.24
CA CYS A 16 1.76 6.57 -7.92
C CYS A 16 3.13 6.26 -7.31
N THR A 17 3.40 5.00 -7.01
CA THR A 17 4.75 4.59 -6.62
C THR A 17 5.70 4.75 -7.81
N ALA A 18 6.89 5.27 -7.57
CA ALA A 18 7.91 5.40 -8.62
C ALA A 18 8.34 4.03 -9.18
N GLY A 19 8.15 2.94 -8.39
CA GLY A 19 8.34 1.56 -8.87
C GLY A 19 7.39 1.19 -10.00
N GLY A 20 6.17 1.74 -9.99
CA GLY A 20 5.13 1.51 -10.99
C GLY A 20 5.13 2.49 -12.17
N ALA A 21 5.97 3.53 -12.13
CA ALA A 21 6.10 4.47 -13.26
C ALA A 21 7.02 3.88 -14.34
N THR A 22 6.58 2.80 -14.94
CA THR A 22 7.23 2.08 -16.05
C THR A 22 6.20 1.27 -16.81
N HIS A 23 6.42 1.04 -18.09
CA HIS A 23 5.51 0.17 -18.85
C HIS A 23 5.81 -1.31 -18.62
N GLN A 24 7.08 -1.70 -18.52
CA GLN A 24 7.53 -3.08 -18.38
C GLN A 24 8.78 -3.17 -17.50
N ASP A 25 9.24 -4.38 -17.19
CA ASP A 25 10.45 -4.66 -16.40
C ASP A 25 11.76 -4.56 -17.20
N THR A 26 11.69 -4.51 -18.54
CA THR A 26 12.85 -4.56 -19.42
C THR A 26 13.50 -3.21 -19.70
N ASN A 27 12.81 -2.12 -19.48
CA ASN A 27 13.31 -0.76 -19.71
C ASN A 27 12.80 0.18 -18.60
N ILE A 28 13.44 0.11 -17.44
CA ILE A 28 13.07 0.91 -16.28
C ILE A 28 13.59 2.34 -16.44
N PRO A 29 12.69 3.36 -16.51
CA PRO A 29 13.10 4.75 -16.63
C PRO A 29 13.85 5.25 -15.40
N ASP A 30 14.67 6.30 -15.57
CA ASP A 30 15.26 7.04 -14.45
C ASP A 30 14.18 7.79 -13.65
N ILE A 31 14.56 8.29 -12.45
CA ILE A 31 13.61 8.92 -11.53
C ILE A 31 13.00 10.22 -12.09
N THR A 32 13.74 10.97 -12.92
CA THR A 32 13.24 12.18 -13.57
C THR A 32 12.18 11.85 -14.61
N THR A 33 12.43 10.87 -15.45
CA THR A 33 11.47 10.36 -16.45
C THR A 33 10.22 9.80 -15.76
N LYS A 34 10.37 9.07 -14.67
CA LYS A 34 9.24 8.58 -13.85
C LYS A 34 8.39 9.72 -13.32
N ALA A 35 9.00 10.79 -12.81
CA ALA A 35 8.28 11.95 -12.31
C ALA A 35 7.48 12.63 -13.44
N HIS A 36 8.04 12.73 -14.64
CA HIS A 36 7.31 13.21 -15.83
C HIS A 36 6.11 12.32 -16.16
N MET A 37 6.30 11.00 -16.24
CA MET A 37 5.21 10.06 -16.50
C MET A 37 4.05 10.25 -15.52
N VAL A 38 4.36 10.34 -14.22
CA VAL A 38 3.34 10.54 -13.17
C VAL A 38 2.62 11.88 -13.33
N LYS A 39 3.35 12.97 -13.60
CA LYS A 39 2.75 14.30 -13.81
C LYS A 39 1.88 14.35 -15.05
N ASP A 40 2.40 13.85 -16.17
CA ASP A 40 1.75 13.93 -17.49
C ASP A 40 0.49 13.08 -17.58
N ALA A 41 0.36 12.04 -16.75
CA ALA A 41 -0.85 11.23 -16.62
C ALA A 41 -2.07 12.03 -16.14
N GLY A 42 -1.86 13.13 -15.40
CA GLY A 42 -2.91 14.07 -14.98
C GLY A 42 -3.93 13.49 -13.98
N VAL A 43 -3.64 12.31 -13.40
CA VAL A 43 -4.56 11.61 -12.47
C VAL A 43 -3.96 11.42 -11.07
N PHE A 44 -2.70 11.79 -10.88
CA PHE A 44 -1.98 11.65 -9.62
C PHE A 44 -1.73 13.01 -8.98
N ASP A 45 -1.89 13.10 -7.66
CA ASP A 45 -1.60 14.29 -6.87
C ASP A 45 -0.14 14.32 -6.41
N TYR A 46 0.52 13.16 -6.38
CA TYR A 46 1.89 13.03 -5.87
C TYR A 46 2.59 11.78 -6.43
N ILE A 47 3.91 11.78 -6.34
CA ILE A 47 4.74 10.58 -6.53
C ILE A 47 5.14 10.01 -5.16
N ASP A 48 5.09 8.68 -5.03
CA ASP A 48 5.47 7.92 -3.84
C ASP A 48 6.87 7.32 -4.04
N ARG A 49 7.85 7.84 -3.30
CA ARG A 49 9.24 7.37 -3.37
C ARG A 49 10.07 7.79 -2.16
N THR A 50 10.74 6.84 -1.53
CA THR A 50 11.97 7.10 -0.79
C THR A 50 13.14 6.88 -1.75
N PRO A 51 13.88 7.94 -2.14
CA PRO A 51 14.96 7.81 -3.12
C PRO A 51 16.22 7.19 -2.50
N THR A 52 17.01 6.52 -3.33
CA THR A 52 18.41 6.23 -3.00
C THR A 52 19.21 7.52 -2.90
N ASP A 53 20.46 7.46 -2.41
CA ASP A 53 21.31 8.67 -2.32
C ASP A 53 21.57 9.28 -3.70
N ASP A 54 21.73 8.43 -4.71
CA ASP A 54 21.97 8.86 -6.10
C ASP A 54 20.72 9.48 -6.75
N GLU A 55 19.52 9.03 -6.37
CA GLU A 55 18.26 9.56 -6.92
C GLU A 55 17.80 10.86 -6.24
N PHE A 56 18.28 11.17 -5.02
CA PHE A 56 17.70 12.19 -4.16
C PHE A 56 17.68 13.58 -4.82
N ALA A 57 18.81 14.02 -5.35
CA ALA A 57 18.94 15.34 -5.94
C ALA A 57 18.07 15.48 -7.21
N ASP A 58 18.01 14.45 -8.02
CA ASP A 58 17.22 14.45 -9.27
C ASP A 58 15.71 14.40 -8.97
N LEU A 59 15.27 13.62 -7.97
CA LEU A 59 13.87 13.60 -7.56
C LEU A 59 13.43 14.95 -6.98
N LEU A 60 14.23 15.56 -6.10
CA LEU A 60 13.92 16.87 -5.53
C LEU A 60 13.75 17.92 -6.63
N LYS A 61 14.71 17.99 -7.56
CA LYS A 61 14.66 18.91 -8.69
C LYS A 61 13.48 18.66 -9.63
N ALA A 62 13.15 17.39 -9.91
CA ALA A 62 12.01 17.02 -10.73
C ALA A 62 10.68 17.41 -10.06
N SER A 63 10.54 17.12 -8.75
CA SER A 63 9.38 17.48 -7.94
C SER A 63 9.10 18.99 -7.97
N GLU A 64 10.13 19.82 -7.74
CA GLU A 64 10.01 21.28 -7.78
C GLU A 64 9.64 21.79 -9.18
N ARG A 65 10.33 21.30 -10.23
CA ARG A 65 10.11 21.77 -11.61
C ARG A 65 8.74 21.41 -12.15
N LEU A 66 8.22 20.24 -11.77
CA LEU A 66 6.95 19.71 -12.27
C LEU A 66 5.76 20.10 -11.39
N ASP A 67 6.00 20.75 -10.26
CA ASP A 67 4.98 20.92 -9.21
C ASP A 67 4.27 19.59 -8.93
N LEU A 68 5.07 18.54 -8.68
CA LEU A 68 4.64 17.19 -8.34
C LEU A 68 5.21 16.83 -6.97
N PRO A 69 4.46 16.96 -5.87
CA PRO A 69 5.00 16.71 -4.54
C PRO A 69 5.33 15.22 -4.32
N VAL A 70 6.31 14.97 -3.44
CA VAL A 70 6.62 13.63 -2.92
C VAL A 70 5.95 13.51 -1.55
N LEU A 71 4.71 12.96 -1.49
CA LEU A 71 3.94 12.94 -0.22
C LEU A 71 4.07 11.63 0.56
N ALA A 72 4.47 10.57 -0.10
CA ALA A 72 4.74 9.27 0.52
C ALA A 72 6.07 8.70 0.03
N GLY A 73 6.60 7.76 0.77
CA GLY A 73 7.76 6.96 0.42
C GLY A 73 7.81 5.73 1.32
N GLY A 74 8.60 4.73 1.00
CA GLY A 74 8.69 3.52 1.79
C GLY A 74 10.04 2.83 1.64
N TRP A 75 10.33 1.97 2.62
CA TRP A 75 11.52 1.12 2.62
C TRP A 75 11.33 -0.10 3.52
N PHE A 76 12.14 -1.14 3.29
CA PHE A 76 12.15 -2.33 4.14
C PHE A 76 13.33 -2.31 5.10
N TYR A 77 13.10 -2.85 6.31
CA TYR A 77 14.02 -2.81 7.44
C TYR A 77 14.17 -4.16 8.10
N THR A 78 15.41 -4.51 8.40
CA THR A 78 15.77 -5.63 9.28
C THR A 78 16.09 -5.07 10.66
N LEU A 79 15.28 -5.40 11.66
CA LEU A 79 15.54 -4.95 13.03
C LEU A 79 16.88 -5.49 13.55
N GLY A 80 17.58 -4.70 14.34
CA GLY A 80 18.94 -4.98 14.80
C GLY A 80 20.04 -4.60 13.80
N ARG A 81 19.68 -4.06 12.62
CA ARG A 81 20.63 -3.60 11.60
C ARG A 81 20.29 -2.25 11.00
N ASP A 82 19.02 -2.01 10.69
CA ASP A 82 18.61 -0.94 9.78
C ASP A 82 17.98 0.28 10.49
N GLU A 83 18.08 0.40 11.83
CA GLU A 83 17.53 1.52 12.59
C GLU A 83 18.10 2.88 12.15
N ALA A 84 19.41 2.93 11.88
CA ALA A 84 20.06 4.14 11.39
C ALA A 84 19.61 4.48 9.94
N LEU A 85 19.35 3.47 9.11
CA LEU A 85 18.78 3.65 7.77
C LEU A 85 17.36 4.20 7.85
N PHE A 86 16.55 3.75 8.82
CA PHE A 86 15.23 4.31 9.06
C PHE A 86 15.32 5.82 9.36
N ASP A 87 16.19 6.24 10.26
CA ASP A 87 16.39 7.64 10.62
C ASP A 87 16.80 8.49 9.40
N GLN A 88 17.68 7.95 8.56
CA GLN A 88 18.11 8.59 7.31
C GLN A 88 16.93 8.74 6.33
N ASN A 89 16.11 7.70 6.15
CA ASN A 89 14.98 7.72 5.24
C ASN A 89 13.87 8.67 5.70
N ILE A 90 13.60 8.75 7.00
CA ILE A 90 12.68 9.77 7.57
C ILE A 90 13.20 11.18 7.28
N ASN A 91 14.51 11.43 7.46
CA ASN A 91 15.08 12.73 7.13
C ASN A 91 15.01 13.05 5.63
N LYS A 92 15.27 12.08 4.73
CA LYS A 92 15.03 12.26 3.28
C LYS A 92 13.57 12.62 2.99
N GLY A 93 12.62 11.90 3.60
CA GLY A 93 11.20 12.20 3.49
C GLY A 93 10.88 13.64 3.92
N ARG A 94 11.37 14.08 5.10
CA ARG A 94 11.21 15.46 5.57
C ARG A 94 11.73 16.49 4.56
N LEU A 95 12.93 16.26 4.00
CA LEU A 95 13.55 17.17 3.03
C LEU A 95 12.77 17.25 1.71
N LEU A 96 12.12 16.17 1.29
CA LEU A 96 11.25 16.11 0.12
C LEU A 96 9.82 16.63 0.39
N GLY A 97 9.47 16.87 1.66
CA GLY A 97 8.11 17.28 2.04
C GLY A 97 7.13 16.12 2.23
N SER A 98 7.62 14.89 2.29
CA SER A 98 6.78 13.70 2.51
C SER A 98 6.02 13.79 3.83
N ARG A 99 4.83 13.20 3.84
CA ARG A 99 3.93 13.14 4.99
C ARG A 99 3.81 11.74 5.57
N VAL A 100 4.12 10.73 4.76
CA VAL A 100 4.04 9.31 5.13
C VAL A 100 5.35 8.62 4.78
N HIS A 101 5.79 7.74 5.68
CA HIS A 101 6.82 6.76 5.39
C HIS A 101 6.26 5.36 5.60
N ASN A 102 6.13 4.61 4.51
CA ASN A 102 5.70 3.22 4.52
C ASN A 102 6.85 2.34 5.04
N VAL A 103 6.60 1.59 6.11
CA VAL A 103 7.60 0.80 6.83
C VAL A 103 7.34 -0.68 6.63
N GLN A 104 8.20 -1.35 5.89
CA GLN A 104 8.18 -2.79 5.68
C GLN A 104 9.22 -3.45 6.59
N VAL A 105 8.78 -4.10 7.66
CA VAL A 105 9.68 -4.79 8.61
C VAL A 105 9.79 -6.25 8.24
N LEU A 106 11.00 -6.72 7.92
CA LEU A 106 11.25 -8.13 7.59
C LEU A 106 10.88 -9.06 8.75
N THR A 107 10.60 -10.32 8.42
CA THR A 107 10.12 -11.33 9.39
C THR A 107 11.15 -11.67 10.47
N HIS A 108 12.46 -11.58 10.14
CA HIS A 108 13.55 -11.95 11.02
C HIS A 108 14.39 -10.76 11.45
N HIS A 109 14.81 -10.78 12.70
CA HIS A 109 15.85 -9.90 13.24
C HIS A 109 17.21 -10.19 12.59
N ALA A 110 18.16 -9.25 12.69
CA ALA A 110 19.49 -9.38 12.08
C ALA A 110 20.32 -10.58 12.61
N ASP A 111 20.03 -11.08 13.80
CA ASP A 111 20.65 -12.28 14.36
C ASP A 111 19.96 -13.60 13.95
N GLY A 112 18.90 -13.51 13.14
CA GLY A 112 18.20 -14.65 12.53
C GLY A 112 16.97 -15.18 13.29
N HIS A 113 16.63 -14.67 14.45
CA HIS A 113 15.40 -15.11 15.13
C HIS A 113 14.14 -14.47 14.48
N LEU A 114 13.00 -15.14 14.61
CA LEU A 114 11.70 -14.60 14.23
C LEU A 114 11.30 -13.46 15.15
N LEU A 115 10.93 -12.31 14.58
CA LEU A 115 10.49 -11.16 15.36
C LEU A 115 9.23 -11.48 16.16
N THR A 116 9.26 -11.11 17.42
CA THR A 116 8.09 -11.09 18.30
C THR A 116 7.21 -9.87 18.04
N ASN A 117 5.95 -9.91 18.47
CA ASN A 117 5.07 -8.73 18.37
C ASN A 117 5.56 -7.58 19.28
N GLY A 118 6.23 -7.91 20.39
CA GLY A 118 6.84 -6.89 21.28
C GLY A 118 7.93 -6.09 20.57
N GLU A 119 8.87 -6.77 19.92
CA GLU A 119 9.97 -6.11 19.17
C GLU A 119 9.44 -5.22 18.04
N VAL A 120 8.40 -5.67 17.33
CA VAL A 120 7.74 -4.86 16.30
C VAL A 120 7.05 -3.64 16.91
N ALA A 121 6.38 -3.80 18.06
CA ALA A 121 5.73 -2.70 18.76
C ALA A 121 6.76 -1.69 19.28
N ASP A 122 7.88 -2.13 19.87
CA ASP A 122 8.97 -1.28 20.33
C ASP A 122 9.59 -0.48 19.17
N PHE A 123 9.82 -1.13 18.03
CA PHE A 123 10.31 -0.43 16.85
C PHE A 123 9.27 0.57 16.31
N TYR A 124 7.97 0.23 16.33
CA TYR A 124 6.92 1.17 15.95
C TYR A 124 6.92 2.42 16.83
N LEU A 125 7.00 2.27 18.16
CA LEU A 125 7.03 3.38 19.11
C LEU A 125 8.22 4.32 18.85
N ARG A 126 9.42 3.74 18.65
CA ARG A 126 10.61 4.50 18.24
C ARG A 126 10.42 5.21 16.91
N ALA A 127 9.88 4.49 15.91
CA ALA A 127 9.62 5.05 14.58
C ALA A 127 8.59 6.19 14.64
N PHE A 128 7.56 6.06 15.46
CA PHE A 128 6.54 7.09 15.68
C PHE A 128 7.14 8.35 16.28
N ASP A 129 7.93 8.26 17.33
CA ASP A 129 8.59 9.42 17.96
C ASP A 129 9.49 10.18 16.96
N ILE A 130 10.32 9.44 16.20
CA ILE A 130 11.22 10.02 15.21
C ILE A 130 10.42 10.65 14.06
N GLY A 131 9.49 9.92 13.49
CA GLY A 131 8.70 10.37 12.35
C GLY A 131 7.85 11.60 12.69
N MET A 132 7.13 11.55 13.81
CA MET A 132 6.28 12.67 14.23
C MET A 132 7.08 13.93 14.55
N SER A 133 8.28 13.80 15.11
CA SER A 133 9.18 14.94 15.34
C SER A 133 9.61 15.64 14.04
N GLN A 134 9.56 14.93 12.91
CA GLN A 134 9.95 15.41 11.59
C GLN A 134 8.73 15.69 10.66
N GLY A 135 7.51 15.46 11.14
CA GLY A 135 6.27 15.67 10.38
C GLY A 135 6.02 14.60 9.33
N VAL A 136 6.61 13.41 9.48
CA VAL A 136 6.45 12.24 8.60
C VAL A 136 5.86 11.10 9.40
N VAL A 137 4.64 10.68 9.08
CA VAL A 137 3.94 9.61 9.81
C VAL A 137 4.48 8.24 9.36
N PRO A 138 5.05 7.41 10.23
CA PRO A 138 5.41 6.04 9.89
C PRO A 138 4.14 5.17 9.82
N CYS A 139 3.96 4.46 8.72
CA CYS A 139 2.85 3.54 8.51
C CYS A 139 3.41 2.13 8.26
N PHE A 140 3.12 1.17 9.17
CA PHE A 140 3.62 -0.18 9.02
C PHE A 140 2.75 -0.97 8.04
N GLU A 141 3.38 -1.57 7.04
CA GLU A 141 2.67 -2.19 5.93
C GLU A 141 2.26 -3.64 6.21
N VAL A 142 1.08 -3.98 5.72
CA VAL A 142 0.67 -5.38 5.54
C VAL A 142 1.27 -5.89 4.22
N HIS A 143 2.25 -6.80 4.33
CA HIS A 143 3.01 -7.23 3.18
C HIS A 143 3.53 -8.66 3.34
N VAL A 144 3.65 -9.39 2.22
CA VAL A 144 4.33 -10.71 2.18
C VAL A 144 5.80 -10.58 2.57
N ASN A 145 6.37 -11.65 3.12
CA ASN A 145 7.75 -11.71 3.61
C ASN A 145 8.07 -10.77 4.78
N MET A 146 7.07 -10.01 5.29
CA MET A 146 7.19 -9.12 6.44
C MET A 146 6.57 -9.74 7.69
N TRP A 147 6.83 -9.13 8.84
CA TRP A 147 6.22 -9.55 10.12
C TRP A 147 4.69 -9.63 10.03
N SER A 148 4.08 -8.77 9.23
CA SER A 148 2.64 -8.64 9.01
C SER A 148 2.05 -9.66 8.04
N GLU A 149 2.86 -10.53 7.45
CA GLU A 149 2.36 -11.58 6.57
C GLU A 149 1.42 -12.54 7.30
N HIS A 150 1.63 -12.79 8.60
CA HIS A 150 0.62 -13.38 9.46
C HIS A 150 -0.35 -12.28 9.89
N LEU A 151 -1.45 -12.16 9.15
CA LEU A 151 -2.39 -11.03 9.23
C LEU A 151 -2.95 -10.78 10.64
N GLY A 152 -3.12 -11.83 11.46
CA GLY A 152 -3.58 -11.70 12.84
C GLY A 152 -2.60 -10.96 13.78
N ARG A 153 -1.33 -10.82 13.40
CA ARG A 153 -0.33 -10.10 14.21
C ARG A 153 -0.54 -8.58 14.20
N VAL A 154 -1.16 -8.04 13.15
CA VAL A 154 -1.38 -6.59 13.00
C VAL A 154 -2.18 -6.04 14.18
N GLU A 155 -3.30 -6.66 14.53
CA GLU A 155 -4.14 -6.21 15.65
C GLU A 155 -3.43 -6.40 17.00
N GLN A 156 -2.62 -7.47 17.13
CA GLN A 156 -1.85 -7.73 18.35
C GLN A 156 -0.77 -6.65 18.57
N VAL A 157 -0.03 -6.28 17.52
CA VAL A 157 0.95 -5.19 17.59
C VAL A 157 0.27 -3.84 17.86
N ALA A 158 -0.85 -3.56 17.17
CA ALA A 158 -1.63 -2.35 17.40
C ALA A 158 -2.10 -2.23 18.86
N ALA A 159 -2.52 -3.37 19.47
CA ALA A 159 -2.92 -3.41 20.88
C ALA A 159 -1.75 -3.15 21.83
N LEU A 160 -0.56 -3.65 21.53
CA LEU A 160 0.65 -3.36 22.33
C LEU A 160 1.02 -1.88 22.25
N VAL A 161 1.02 -1.29 21.06
CA VAL A 161 1.29 0.15 20.86
C VAL A 161 0.26 1.02 21.60
N ALA A 162 -1.02 0.64 21.55
CA ALA A 162 -2.08 1.38 22.21
C ALA A 162 -1.93 1.44 23.75
N GLN A 163 -1.27 0.45 24.39
CA GLN A 163 -0.95 0.47 25.83
C GLN A 163 -0.03 1.64 26.21
N HIS A 164 0.71 2.19 25.25
CA HIS A 164 1.56 3.36 25.42
C HIS A 164 0.85 4.69 25.09
N GLY A 165 -0.46 4.66 24.78
CA GLY A 165 -1.23 5.84 24.39
C GLY A 165 -0.90 6.38 22.99
N VAL A 166 -0.22 5.60 22.17
CA VAL A 166 0.18 5.95 20.80
C VAL A 166 -0.78 5.30 19.80
N PRO A 167 -1.28 6.04 18.78
CA PRO A 167 -2.08 5.44 17.71
C PRO A 167 -1.18 4.57 16.81
N PHE A 168 -1.68 3.41 16.42
CA PHE A 168 -1.03 2.59 15.41
C PHE A 168 -1.50 2.98 14.01
N HIS A 169 -0.58 3.35 13.13
CA HIS A 169 -0.85 3.67 11.74
C HIS A 169 -0.28 2.60 10.81
N MET A 170 -1.12 2.13 9.90
CA MET A 170 -0.71 1.13 8.91
C MET A 170 -0.83 1.65 7.49
N THR A 171 -0.02 1.07 6.60
CA THR A 171 -0.26 1.04 5.17
C THR A 171 -1.04 -0.23 4.85
N LEU A 172 -2.25 -0.07 4.32
CA LEU A 172 -3.08 -1.19 3.89
C LEU A 172 -2.77 -1.53 2.41
N ASP A 173 -1.95 -2.54 2.17
CA ASP A 173 -1.91 -3.23 0.88
C ASP A 173 -2.73 -4.52 0.98
N HIS A 174 -4.00 -4.40 0.67
CA HIS A 174 -4.91 -5.55 0.76
C HIS A 174 -4.76 -6.55 -0.38
N SER A 175 -3.92 -6.28 -1.39
CA SER A 175 -3.55 -7.30 -2.37
C SER A 175 -2.94 -8.53 -1.68
N HIS A 176 -2.17 -8.31 -0.61
CA HIS A 176 -1.56 -9.36 0.23
C HIS A 176 -2.56 -10.17 1.06
N VAL A 177 -3.79 -9.70 1.18
CA VAL A 177 -4.92 -10.44 1.77
C VAL A 177 -5.67 -11.21 0.68
N ILE A 178 -6.07 -10.52 -0.38
CA ILE A 178 -6.96 -11.06 -1.42
C ILE A 178 -6.32 -12.23 -2.18
N PHE A 179 -5.03 -12.16 -2.56
CA PHE A 179 -4.38 -13.26 -3.29
C PHE A 179 -4.27 -14.56 -2.49
N LYS A 180 -4.39 -14.49 -1.14
CA LYS A 180 -4.42 -15.64 -0.25
C LYS A 180 -5.81 -16.31 -0.15
N MET A 181 -6.87 -15.65 -0.61
CA MET A 181 -8.20 -16.25 -0.67
C MET A 181 -8.17 -17.43 -1.65
N ASP A 182 -8.80 -18.54 -1.27
CA ASP A 182 -8.86 -19.78 -2.05
C ASP A 182 -7.49 -20.32 -2.48
N ASN A 183 -6.42 -19.95 -1.74
CA ASN A 183 -5.04 -20.33 -1.98
C ASN A 183 -4.43 -21.02 -0.75
N PRO A 184 -4.64 -22.33 -0.57
CA PRO A 184 -4.18 -23.04 0.63
C PRO A 184 -2.65 -23.00 0.82
N ALA A 185 -1.87 -22.95 -0.26
CA ALA A 185 -0.41 -22.85 -0.17
C ALA A 185 0.02 -21.51 0.46
N GLU A 186 -0.59 -20.41 0.02
CA GLU A 186 -0.33 -19.09 0.57
C GLU A 186 -0.89 -18.92 2.00
N GLN A 187 -2.01 -19.55 2.32
CA GLN A 187 -2.55 -19.58 3.68
C GLN A 187 -1.66 -20.34 4.66
N GLN A 188 -0.88 -21.32 4.19
CA GLN A 188 0.06 -22.08 5.01
C GLN A 188 1.30 -21.28 5.38
N VAL A 189 1.64 -20.25 4.61
CA VAL A 189 2.77 -19.37 4.90
C VAL A 189 2.53 -18.70 6.27
N GLN A 190 3.54 -18.70 7.14
CA GLN A 190 3.45 -18.20 8.52
C GLN A 190 2.40 -18.89 9.41
N GLY A 191 1.85 -20.05 9.01
CA GLY A 191 0.93 -20.85 9.82
C GLY A 191 -0.50 -20.33 9.95
N MET A 192 -0.93 -19.36 9.10
CA MET A 192 -2.27 -18.75 9.18
C MET A 192 -3.42 -19.72 8.89
N LYS A 193 -3.16 -20.82 8.18
CA LYS A 193 -4.23 -21.71 7.72
C LYS A 193 -5.08 -22.26 8.87
N ALA A 194 -4.48 -22.52 10.01
CA ALA A 194 -5.22 -23.00 11.18
C ALA A 194 -6.25 -21.98 11.70
N ASP A 195 -5.87 -20.69 11.75
CA ASP A 195 -6.77 -19.62 12.16
C ASP A 195 -7.86 -19.34 11.12
N ILE A 196 -7.54 -19.49 9.83
CA ILE A 196 -8.51 -19.37 8.74
C ILE A 196 -9.53 -20.52 8.82
N ASP A 197 -9.08 -21.77 8.98
CA ASP A 197 -9.95 -22.95 9.06
C ASP A 197 -10.84 -22.92 10.31
N ALA A 198 -10.36 -22.33 11.41
CA ALA A 198 -11.12 -22.12 12.64
C ALA A 198 -12.07 -20.91 12.59
N GLY A 199 -12.04 -20.11 11.51
CA GLY A 199 -12.84 -18.89 11.38
C GLY A 199 -12.38 -17.72 12.24
N HIS A 200 -11.19 -17.78 12.84
CA HIS A 200 -10.58 -16.66 13.59
C HIS A 200 -10.03 -15.59 12.67
N LEU A 201 -9.58 -15.97 11.47
CA LEU A 201 -9.05 -15.08 10.45
C LEU A 201 -9.89 -15.23 9.16
N ILE A 202 -10.72 -14.24 8.86
CA ILE A 202 -11.61 -14.21 7.69
C ILE A 202 -11.00 -13.32 6.64
N LEU A 203 -10.67 -13.87 5.46
CA LEU A 203 -10.03 -13.14 4.37
C LEU A 203 -11.04 -12.52 3.42
N ASP A 204 -12.19 -13.18 3.19
CA ASP A 204 -13.22 -12.78 2.23
C ASP A 204 -13.91 -11.48 2.69
N PRO A 205 -13.77 -10.36 1.96
CA PRO A 205 -14.37 -9.09 2.32
C PRO A 205 -15.91 -9.10 2.28
N ALA A 206 -16.54 -10.08 1.63
CA ALA A 206 -17.99 -10.25 1.65
C ALA A 206 -18.49 -10.81 2.99
N GLN A 207 -17.60 -11.36 3.82
CA GLN A 207 -17.99 -11.97 5.09
C GLN A 207 -17.87 -10.98 6.26
N PRO A 208 -18.84 -10.97 7.20
CA PRO A 208 -18.75 -10.16 8.40
C PRO A 208 -17.50 -10.51 9.23
N GLY A 209 -16.84 -9.49 9.79
CA GLY A 209 -15.66 -9.68 10.61
C GLY A 209 -14.37 -10.01 9.83
N ASN A 210 -14.38 -9.81 8.50
CA ASN A 210 -13.17 -9.98 7.71
C ASN A 210 -12.05 -9.04 8.19
N VAL A 211 -10.82 -9.47 7.99
CA VAL A 211 -9.64 -8.83 8.57
C VAL A 211 -9.45 -7.39 8.08
N ALA A 212 -9.66 -7.12 6.79
CA ALA A 212 -9.51 -5.78 6.23
C ALA A 212 -10.54 -4.81 6.84
N LYS A 213 -11.81 -5.25 6.96
CA LYS A 213 -12.86 -4.44 7.57
C LYS A 213 -12.59 -4.14 9.05
N ARG A 214 -12.03 -5.10 9.80
CA ARG A 214 -11.65 -4.86 11.21
C ARG A 214 -10.59 -3.76 11.32
N TRP A 215 -9.56 -3.78 10.48
CA TRP A 215 -8.51 -2.74 10.49
C TRP A 215 -9.05 -1.37 10.09
N ILE A 216 -9.95 -1.32 9.10
CA ILE A 216 -10.63 -0.09 8.67
C ILE A 216 -11.47 0.49 9.82
N ASP A 217 -12.33 -0.33 10.44
CA ASP A 217 -13.23 0.08 11.51
C ASP A 217 -12.48 0.50 12.79
N ALA A 218 -11.32 -0.09 13.04
CA ALA A 218 -10.42 0.29 14.13
C ALA A 218 -9.61 1.58 13.84
N ASN A 219 -9.81 2.23 12.69
CA ASN A 219 -9.08 3.43 12.27
C ASN A 219 -7.55 3.25 12.21
N LEU A 220 -7.07 2.08 11.82
CA LEU A 220 -5.63 1.83 11.71
C LEU A 220 -5.05 2.34 10.38
N VAL A 221 -5.86 2.47 9.32
CA VAL A 221 -5.40 2.77 7.96
C VAL A 221 -5.16 4.26 7.79
N HIS A 222 -3.89 4.67 7.71
CA HIS A 222 -3.48 6.05 7.41
C HIS A 222 -3.05 6.22 5.95
N HIS A 223 -2.46 5.19 5.37
CA HIS A 223 -2.03 5.09 3.99
C HIS A 223 -2.55 3.79 3.38
N ALA A 224 -2.75 3.74 2.07
CA ALA A 224 -3.07 2.50 1.38
C ALA A 224 -2.27 2.37 0.08
N HIS A 225 -1.88 1.15 -0.25
CA HIS A 225 -1.40 0.78 -1.57
C HIS A 225 -2.53 0.13 -2.37
N ALA A 226 -2.75 0.63 -3.57
CA ALA A 226 -3.75 0.12 -4.50
C ALA A 226 -3.06 -0.66 -5.63
N ARG A 227 -2.93 -1.96 -5.42
CA ARG A 227 -2.50 -2.95 -6.42
C ARG A 227 -3.56 -4.03 -6.51
N ALA A 228 -4.17 -4.20 -7.66
CA ALA A 228 -5.21 -5.18 -7.83
C ALA A 228 -4.67 -6.61 -7.67
N ALA A 229 -5.45 -7.41 -6.97
CA ALA A 229 -5.22 -8.83 -6.76
C ALA A 229 -6.54 -9.59 -6.86
N VAL A 230 -6.48 -10.89 -7.08
CA VAL A 230 -7.65 -11.76 -7.16
C VAL A 230 -7.43 -13.03 -6.36
N PRO A 231 -8.50 -13.66 -5.84
CA PRO A 231 -8.41 -14.96 -5.17
C PRO A 231 -7.71 -16.01 -6.05
N ALA A 232 -6.85 -16.82 -5.43
CA ALA A 232 -6.16 -17.94 -6.07
C ALA A 232 -5.53 -17.57 -7.42
N ASN A 233 -4.89 -16.40 -7.50
CA ASN A 233 -4.16 -16.04 -8.71
C ASN A 233 -3.00 -17.03 -8.92
N PRO A 234 -2.72 -17.47 -10.16
CA PRO A 234 -1.62 -18.39 -10.40
C PRO A 234 -0.26 -17.76 -10.09
N VAL A 235 0.69 -18.59 -9.67
CA VAL A 235 2.08 -18.17 -9.50
C VAL A 235 2.62 -17.58 -10.81
N ASN A 236 3.47 -16.56 -10.70
CA ASN A 236 4.07 -15.91 -11.85
C ASN A 236 5.23 -16.79 -12.42
N VAL A 237 4.88 -17.73 -13.30
CA VAL A 237 5.85 -18.62 -13.94
C VAL A 237 6.74 -17.93 -14.99
N TRP A 238 6.45 -16.67 -15.34
CA TRP A 238 7.25 -15.90 -16.30
C TRP A 238 8.43 -15.19 -15.65
N ALA A 239 8.47 -15.12 -14.32
CA ALA A 239 9.58 -14.54 -13.57
C ALA A 239 10.10 -15.48 -12.48
N ARG A 240 11.38 -15.34 -12.14
CA ARG A 240 12.03 -16.14 -11.11
C ARG A 240 12.86 -15.30 -10.17
N HIS A 241 12.84 -15.67 -8.91
CA HIS A 241 13.78 -15.19 -7.90
C HIS A 241 15.20 -15.74 -8.15
N PRO A 242 16.24 -15.14 -7.54
CA PRO A 242 17.63 -15.64 -7.66
C PRO A 242 17.83 -17.08 -7.22
N ASP A 243 17.00 -17.60 -6.32
CA ASP A 243 17.03 -19.01 -5.87
C ASP A 243 16.33 -19.97 -6.84
N GLY A 244 15.78 -19.45 -7.95
CA GLY A 244 15.09 -20.21 -8.99
C GLY A 244 13.59 -20.44 -8.74
N SER A 245 13.04 -20.03 -7.61
CA SER A 245 11.60 -20.10 -7.35
C SER A 245 10.82 -19.14 -8.25
N PHE A 246 9.57 -19.48 -8.56
CA PHE A 246 8.66 -18.61 -9.30
C PHE A 246 8.11 -17.47 -8.42
N GLY A 247 7.70 -16.38 -9.05
CA GLY A 247 6.99 -15.31 -8.37
C GLY A 247 5.64 -15.75 -7.83
N ARG A 248 5.20 -15.15 -6.72
CA ARG A 248 3.98 -15.56 -5.97
C ARG A 248 2.67 -15.24 -6.71
N GLY A 249 2.69 -14.35 -7.73
CA GLY A 249 1.51 -14.01 -8.53
C GLY A 249 0.51 -13.11 -7.79
N ILE A 250 0.99 -12.13 -7.03
CA ILE A 250 0.13 -11.27 -6.19
C ILE A 250 -0.64 -10.27 -7.04
N GLN A 251 -0.03 -9.74 -8.11
CA GLN A 251 -0.63 -8.70 -8.96
C GLN A 251 -1.52 -9.29 -10.05
N TYR A 252 -2.67 -8.67 -10.25
CA TYR A 252 -3.60 -8.97 -11.35
C TYR A 252 -3.82 -7.72 -12.20
N PRO A 253 -3.87 -7.81 -13.54
CA PRO A 253 -4.13 -6.64 -14.37
C PRO A 253 -5.46 -5.98 -14.02
N PHE A 254 -5.47 -4.66 -13.81
CA PHE A 254 -6.67 -3.89 -13.52
C PHE A 254 -7.55 -3.72 -14.76
N THR A 255 -6.91 -3.59 -15.92
CA THR A 255 -7.54 -3.53 -17.23
C THR A 255 -7.27 -4.81 -18.00
N LYS A 256 -8.19 -5.15 -18.93
CA LYS A 256 -8.02 -6.34 -19.79
C LYS A 256 -6.75 -6.21 -20.64
N PRO A 257 -5.77 -7.14 -20.48
CA PRO A 257 -4.59 -7.16 -21.32
C PRO A 257 -4.90 -7.71 -22.71
N GLU A 258 -4.05 -7.44 -23.69
CA GLU A 258 -4.12 -8.10 -24.98
C GLU A 258 -3.73 -9.60 -24.87
N PRO A 259 -4.17 -10.45 -25.82
CA PRO A 259 -3.82 -11.87 -25.79
C PRO A 259 -2.30 -12.10 -25.75
N GLY A 260 -1.84 -12.84 -24.75
CA GLY A 260 -0.41 -13.16 -24.53
C GLY A 260 0.36 -12.16 -23.69
N GLU A 261 -0.24 -11.08 -23.22
CA GLU A 261 0.41 -10.11 -22.34
C GLU A 261 0.36 -10.49 -20.85
N TYR A 262 -0.53 -11.40 -20.49
CA TYR A 262 -0.70 -11.92 -19.14
C TYR A 262 -0.72 -13.46 -19.16
N LEU A 263 -0.21 -14.08 -18.11
CA LEU A 263 0.02 -15.53 -18.01
C LEU A 263 -1.26 -16.37 -17.88
N ALA A 264 -2.41 -15.75 -17.59
CA ALA A 264 -3.68 -16.44 -17.37
C ALA A 264 -4.82 -15.73 -18.10
N GLU A 265 -5.99 -16.36 -18.15
CA GLU A 265 -7.21 -15.73 -18.63
C GLU A 265 -7.61 -14.58 -17.69
N TRP A 266 -7.95 -13.42 -18.28
CA TRP A 266 -8.41 -12.25 -17.55
C TRP A 266 -9.94 -12.23 -17.46
N ASP A 267 -10.44 -12.02 -16.25
CA ASP A 267 -11.86 -11.88 -15.95
C ASP A 267 -12.06 -10.74 -14.94
N GLU A 268 -12.76 -9.68 -15.35
CA GLU A 268 -13.02 -8.51 -14.53
C GLU A 268 -13.76 -8.86 -13.23
N SER A 269 -14.65 -9.86 -13.26
CA SER A 269 -15.45 -10.24 -12.10
C SER A 269 -14.59 -10.72 -10.91
N ARG A 270 -13.40 -11.25 -11.18
CA ARG A 270 -12.46 -11.68 -10.16
C ARG A 270 -11.90 -10.53 -9.31
N LEU A 271 -11.95 -9.28 -9.81
CA LEU A 271 -11.54 -8.09 -9.07
C LEU A 271 -12.54 -7.70 -7.97
N ALA A 272 -13.73 -8.27 -7.93
CA ALA A 272 -14.79 -7.87 -7.00
C ALA A 272 -14.35 -7.88 -5.52
N PRO A 273 -13.64 -8.90 -4.99
CA PRO A 273 -13.19 -8.88 -3.59
C PRO A 273 -12.19 -7.76 -3.31
N TRP A 274 -11.25 -7.49 -4.22
CA TRP A 274 -10.30 -6.40 -4.08
C TRP A 274 -11.00 -5.04 -4.12
N LYS A 275 -11.90 -4.83 -5.08
CA LYS A 275 -12.71 -3.61 -5.21
C LYS A 275 -13.57 -3.38 -3.95
N GLN A 276 -14.14 -4.44 -3.35
CA GLN A 276 -14.95 -4.33 -2.14
C GLN A 276 -14.18 -3.73 -0.95
N VAL A 277 -12.93 -4.15 -0.71
CA VAL A 277 -12.10 -3.56 0.37
C VAL A 277 -11.86 -2.08 0.13
N VAL A 278 -11.59 -1.67 -1.12
CA VAL A 278 -11.43 -0.25 -1.47
C VAL A 278 -12.71 0.53 -1.19
N LEU A 279 -13.86 0.01 -1.61
CA LEU A 279 -15.16 0.66 -1.39
C LEU A 279 -15.47 0.81 0.10
N ASP A 280 -15.19 -0.21 0.92
CA ASP A 280 -15.34 -0.15 2.37
C ASP A 280 -14.43 0.90 3.00
N LEU A 281 -13.18 1.00 2.55
CA LEU A 281 -12.20 1.98 3.02
C LEU A 281 -12.63 3.40 2.69
N LEU A 282 -13.03 3.66 1.43
CA LEU A 282 -13.50 4.97 0.99
C LEU A 282 -14.81 5.38 1.69
N ALA A 283 -15.76 4.45 1.83
CA ALA A 283 -17.02 4.69 2.52
C ALA A 283 -16.81 4.98 4.02
N HIS A 284 -15.88 4.27 4.67
CA HIS A 284 -15.50 4.53 6.05
C HIS A 284 -14.89 5.93 6.18
N HIS A 285 -13.91 6.26 5.35
CA HIS A 285 -13.25 7.57 5.39
C HIS A 285 -14.24 8.72 5.15
N ALA A 286 -15.17 8.57 4.19
CA ALA A 286 -16.20 9.58 3.91
C ALA A 286 -17.17 9.82 5.07
N ARG A 287 -17.42 8.83 5.93
CA ARG A 287 -18.41 8.90 7.01
C ARG A 287 -17.84 9.14 8.39
N HIS A 288 -16.59 8.70 8.63
CA HIS A 288 -15.99 8.74 9.96
C HIS A 288 -15.00 9.88 10.12
N PRO A 289 -15.32 10.84 11.01
CA PRO A 289 -14.50 12.04 11.20
C PRO A 289 -13.11 11.77 11.76
N LEU A 290 -12.94 10.65 12.42
CA LEU A 290 -11.69 10.25 13.05
C LEU A 290 -10.84 9.33 12.16
N SER A 291 -11.31 9.03 10.94
CA SER A 291 -10.50 8.23 10.00
C SER A 291 -9.17 8.92 9.72
N PRO A 292 -8.05 8.26 9.99
CA PRO A 292 -6.72 8.85 9.79
C PRO A 292 -6.27 8.83 8.34
N MET A 293 -6.98 8.15 7.43
CA MET A 293 -6.57 7.97 6.05
C MET A 293 -6.39 9.31 5.32
N ARG A 294 -5.30 9.45 4.57
CA ARG A 294 -4.98 10.66 3.80
C ARG A 294 -4.46 10.39 2.41
N TYR A 295 -3.85 9.23 2.15
CA TYR A 295 -3.09 8.93 0.95
C TYR A 295 -3.39 7.54 0.44
N ILE A 296 -3.58 7.40 -0.89
CA ILE A 296 -3.62 6.11 -1.58
C ILE A 296 -2.62 6.18 -2.73
N SER A 297 -1.62 5.30 -2.74
CA SER A 297 -0.67 5.16 -3.85
C SER A 297 -1.03 3.96 -4.72
N CYS A 298 -1.21 4.17 -6.03
CA CYS A 298 -1.29 3.06 -6.97
C CYS A 298 0.09 2.39 -7.08
N GLU A 299 0.12 1.05 -6.97
CA GLU A 299 1.38 0.30 -6.81
C GLU A 299 1.44 -0.96 -7.68
N PHE A 300 0.98 -0.90 -8.92
CA PHE A 300 1.36 -1.94 -9.87
C PHE A 300 2.85 -1.79 -10.18
N ILE A 301 3.62 -2.88 -10.02
CA ILE A 301 5.09 -2.86 -10.13
C ILE A 301 5.61 -4.05 -10.93
N PRO A 302 6.79 -3.91 -11.60
CA PRO A 302 7.40 -4.97 -12.40
C PRO A 302 8.37 -5.85 -11.58
N ALA A 303 7.97 -6.27 -10.37
CA ALA A 303 8.78 -7.16 -9.56
C ALA A 303 8.34 -8.63 -9.71
N VAL A 304 9.20 -9.59 -9.32
CA VAL A 304 9.03 -11.03 -9.56
C VAL A 304 7.70 -11.56 -9.01
N ASP A 305 7.33 -11.19 -7.79
CA ASP A 305 6.08 -11.62 -7.17
C ASP A 305 4.82 -10.96 -7.76
N TYR A 306 5.00 -9.99 -8.66
CA TYR A 306 3.96 -9.12 -9.17
C TYR A 306 3.89 -9.15 -10.71
N GLY A 307 4.37 -8.09 -11.37
CA GLY A 307 4.20 -7.90 -12.80
C GLY A 307 5.40 -8.24 -13.68
N ALA A 308 6.51 -8.76 -13.12
CA ALA A 308 7.69 -9.08 -13.92
C ALA A 308 7.41 -10.17 -14.96
N GLY A 309 7.99 -10.03 -16.15
CA GLY A 309 7.80 -10.93 -17.28
C GLY A 309 6.49 -10.73 -18.05
N HIS A 310 5.52 -10.00 -17.51
CA HIS A 310 4.30 -9.64 -18.24
C HIS A 310 4.55 -8.45 -19.18
N THR A 311 3.81 -8.40 -20.28
CA THR A 311 4.01 -7.37 -21.31
C THR A 311 2.91 -6.32 -21.36
N TYR A 312 1.85 -6.45 -20.55
CA TYR A 312 0.89 -5.38 -20.36
C TYR A 312 1.55 -4.17 -19.66
N SER A 313 1.08 -2.97 -19.97
CA SER A 313 1.64 -1.76 -19.38
C SER A 313 1.33 -1.65 -17.88
N ILE A 314 2.36 -1.72 -17.04
CA ILE A 314 2.28 -1.50 -15.58
C ILE A 314 1.75 -0.10 -15.29
N PHE A 315 2.28 0.92 -15.97
CA PHE A 315 1.88 2.31 -15.75
C PHE A 315 0.44 2.58 -16.13
N ASP A 316 -0.03 2.03 -17.27
CA ASP A 316 -1.42 2.23 -17.69
C ASP A 316 -2.40 1.58 -16.72
N ASN A 317 -2.03 0.47 -16.07
CA ASN A 317 -2.80 -0.12 -14.99
C ASN A 317 -2.86 0.78 -13.74
N ASN A 318 -1.75 1.44 -13.36
CA ASN A 318 -1.74 2.45 -12.29
C ASN A 318 -2.66 3.63 -12.65
N VAL A 319 -2.60 4.14 -13.88
CA VAL A 319 -3.46 5.24 -14.35
C VAL A 319 -4.94 4.86 -14.33
N ALA A 320 -5.28 3.67 -14.84
CA ALA A 320 -6.66 3.18 -14.85
C ALA A 320 -7.21 2.98 -13.42
N CYS A 321 -6.42 2.40 -12.54
CA CYS A 321 -6.75 2.22 -11.13
C CYS A 321 -6.98 3.58 -10.44
N ALA A 322 -6.10 4.56 -10.66
CA ALA A 322 -6.24 5.90 -10.08
C ALA A 322 -7.51 6.62 -10.55
N ARG A 323 -7.89 6.48 -11.82
CA ARG A 323 -9.16 7.03 -12.35
C ARG A 323 -10.35 6.41 -11.65
N TRP A 324 -10.37 5.09 -11.53
CA TRP A 324 -11.43 4.36 -10.83
C TRP A 324 -11.51 4.78 -9.35
N LEU A 325 -10.39 4.85 -8.62
CA LEU A 325 -10.33 5.31 -7.23
C LEU A 325 -10.92 6.69 -7.04
N ARG A 326 -10.63 7.64 -7.95
CA ARG A 326 -11.17 9.01 -7.90
C ARG A 326 -12.67 9.04 -8.15
N ASP A 327 -13.17 8.19 -9.05
CA ASP A 327 -14.59 8.07 -9.33
C ASP A 327 -15.34 7.50 -8.12
N GLU A 328 -14.84 6.43 -7.52
CA GLU A 328 -15.42 5.83 -6.32
C GLU A 328 -15.36 6.77 -5.10
N TRP A 329 -14.28 7.54 -4.96
CA TRP A 329 -14.18 8.55 -3.91
C TRP A 329 -15.26 9.62 -4.04
N ARG A 330 -15.52 10.14 -5.24
CA ARG A 330 -16.61 11.10 -5.50
C ARG A 330 -17.97 10.51 -5.15
N GLN A 331 -18.22 9.23 -5.47
CA GLN A 331 -19.44 8.53 -5.13
C GLN A 331 -19.58 8.37 -3.61
N ALA A 332 -18.52 7.99 -2.90
CA ALA A 332 -18.51 7.83 -1.45
C ALA A 332 -18.81 9.17 -0.74
N LEU A 333 -18.21 10.27 -1.20
CA LEU A 333 -18.51 11.63 -0.68
C LEU A 333 -19.97 12.00 -0.90
N THR A 334 -20.50 11.78 -2.10
CA THR A 334 -21.92 12.08 -2.42
C THR A 334 -22.84 11.26 -1.52
N ALA A 335 -22.57 9.97 -1.33
CA ALA A 335 -23.37 9.11 -0.45
C ALA A 335 -23.29 9.48 1.04
N ALA A 336 -22.21 10.14 1.45
CA ALA A 336 -22.04 10.67 2.82
C ALA A 336 -22.65 12.07 3.02
N GLY A 337 -23.28 12.66 1.98
CA GLY A 337 -23.84 14.02 2.03
C GLY A 337 -22.80 15.14 1.94
N GLY A 338 -21.59 14.82 1.48
CA GLY A 338 -20.52 15.80 1.24
C GLY A 338 -20.72 16.58 -0.07
N VAL A 339 -20.20 17.81 -0.11
CA VAL A 339 -20.12 18.59 -1.35
C VAL A 339 -18.89 18.11 -2.11
N VAL A 340 -19.11 17.58 -3.31
CA VAL A 340 -18.00 17.19 -4.20
C VAL A 340 -17.33 18.47 -4.74
N PRO A 341 -16.03 18.70 -4.52
CA PRO A 341 -15.33 19.79 -5.18
C PRO A 341 -15.38 19.57 -6.71
N LEU A 342 -15.81 20.58 -7.44
CA LEU A 342 -15.65 20.60 -8.88
C LEU A 342 -14.14 20.69 -9.15
N LEU A 343 -13.59 19.72 -9.86
CA LEU A 343 -12.21 19.80 -10.36
C LEU A 343 -12.11 20.96 -11.37
N PRO A 344 -10.99 21.69 -11.35
CA PRO A 344 -10.74 22.75 -12.34
C PRO A 344 -10.62 22.19 -13.75
#